data_57c90bdf8ac6db22dae6d943de888459
#
_entry.id   57c90bdf8ac6db22dae6d943de888459
#
_cell.length_a   1.000
_cell.length_b   1.000
_cell.length_c   1.000
_cell.angle_alpha   90.00
_cell.angle_beta   90.00
_cell.angle_gamma   90.00
#
_symmetry.space_group_name_H-M   'P 1'
#
loop_
_entity.id
_entity.type
_entity.pdbx_description
1 polymer ?
#
loop_
_entity_poly.entity_id
_entity_poly.type
_entity_poly.pdbx_seq_one_letter_code
_entity_poly.pdbx_strand_id
1 'polypeptide(L)'
;ILYRYIADNPRRLAIKRKLPDLFRKYLHLRIGNEEYAAYGNIFLLRDFDKEAVAIHRSWSTSERTTHERRWLACASNGGVLVSPFISRDEKALRERAIEHGARIIQLRAEGFPGRFKPTGRDFGLCESGRLLLLAPWPDNSSRLTMNRAMALTLNRLANDIAAGRTDNAVILPGRHR
;
A
#
# COMPACT_ATOMS: atom_id res chain seq x y z
N ILE A 1 -12.77 -22.52 9.55
CA ILE A 1 -12.16 -21.47 8.68
C ILE A 1 -12.82 -21.49 7.30
N LEU A 2 -12.96 -22.66 6.65
CA LEU A 2 -13.57 -22.79 5.31
C LEU A 2 -15.03 -22.32 5.26
N TYR A 3 -15.81 -22.66 6.27
CA TYR A 3 -17.24 -22.31 6.35
C TYR A 3 -17.48 -20.80 6.45
N ARG A 4 -16.68 -20.07 7.23
CA ARG A 4 -16.71 -18.60 7.28
C ARG A 4 -16.35 -17.98 5.93
N TYR A 5 -15.36 -18.54 5.24
CA TYR A 5 -14.93 -18.04 3.92
C TYR A 5 -16.05 -18.19 2.87
N ILE A 6 -16.77 -19.30 2.88
CA ILE A 6 -17.89 -19.53 1.94
C ILE A 6 -19.08 -18.61 2.26
N ALA A 7 -19.41 -18.42 3.54
CA ALA A 7 -20.51 -17.57 3.98
C ALA A 7 -20.25 -16.08 3.69
N ASP A 8 -18.98 -15.61 3.77
CA ASP A 8 -18.60 -14.21 3.51
C ASP A 8 -18.48 -13.86 2.00
N ASN A 9 -18.40 -14.85 1.12
CA ASN A 9 -18.21 -14.62 -0.32
C ASN A 9 -19.30 -13.78 -0.98
N PRO A 10 -20.61 -13.99 -0.73
CA PRO A 10 -21.67 -13.17 -1.32
C PRO A 10 -21.59 -11.70 -0.88
N ARG A 11 -21.33 -11.46 0.42
CA ARG A 11 -21.15 -10.12 0.99
C ARG A 11 -19.96 -9.41 0.35
N ARG A 12 -18.81 -10.08 0.25
CA ARG A 12 -17.60 -9.53 -0.37
C ARG A 12 -17.81 -9.20 -1.85
N LEU A 13 -18.57 -10.02 -2.57
CA LEU A 13 -18.92 -9.75 -3.97
C LEU A 13 -19.83 -8.52 -4.09
N ALA A 14 -20.83 -8.40 -3.23
CA ALA A 14 -21.74 -7.25 -3.20
C ALA A 14 -20.98 -5.94 -2.91
N ILE A 15 -20.06 -5.96 -1.93
CA ILE A 15 -19.19 -4.81 -1.61
C ILE A 15 -18.36 -4.39 -2.82
N LYS A 16 -17.70 -5.33 -3.50
CA LYS A 16 -16.89 -5.04 -4.69
C LYS A 16 -17.70 -4.47 -5.85
N ARG A 17 -18.95 -4.92 -6.03
CA ARG A 17 -19.85 -4.38 -7.03
C ARG A 17 -20.29 -2.95 -6.70
N LYS A 18 -20.44 -2.63 -5.41
CA LYS A 18 -20.82 -1.31 -4.92
C LYS A 18 -19.69 -0.29 -4.99
N LEU A 19 -18.45 -0.72 -4.78
CA LEU A 19 -17.24 0.09 -4.66
C LEU A 19 -16.15 -0.41 -5.63
N PRO A 20 -16.42 -0.46 -6.95
CA PRO A 20 -15.52 -1.09 -7.91
C PRO A 20 -14.13 -0.44 -7.95
N ASP A 21 -14.03 0.86 -7.78
CA ASP A 21 -12.77 1.60 -7.86
C ASP A 21 -11.85 1.31 -6.66
N LEU A 22 -12.42 1.00 -5.49
CA LEU A 22 -11.64 0.63 -4.30
C LEU A 22 -11.08 -0.80 -4.35
N PHE A 23 -11.57 -1.62 -5.29
CA PHE A 23 -11.13 -2.99 -5.53
C PHE A 23 -10.57 -3.18 -6.95
N ARG A 24 -10.19 -2.08 -7.59
CA ARG A 24 -9.68 -2.10 -8.94
C ARG A 24 -8.20 -2.43 -8.99
N LYS A 25 -7.82 -3.26 -9.95
CA LYS A 25 -6.43 -3.52 -10.31
C LYS A 25 -6.07 -2.65 -11.51
N TYR A 26 -4.97 -1.94 -11.38
CA TYR A 26 -4.36 -1.12 -12.43
C TYR A 26 -3.07 -1.80 -12.85
N LEU A 27 -2.97 -2.24 -14.10
CA LEU A 27 -1.76 -2.89 -14.62
C LEU A 27 -0.76 -1.88 -15.18
N HIS A 28 -1.26 -0.72 -15.62
CA HIS A 28 -0.49 0.32 -16.28
C HIS A 28 -0.80 1.68 -15.64
N LEU A 29 -0.24 1.92 -14.45
CA LEU A 29 -0.28 3.20 -13.78
C LEU A 29 1.05 3.91 -14.03
N ARG A 30 1.04 5.03 -14.75
CA ARG A 30 2.24 5.83 -14.99
C ARG A 30 2.40 6.83 -13.85
N ILE A 31 3.60 6.87 -13.26
CA ILE A 31 4.03 7.88 -12.30
C ILE A 31 5.33 8.47 -12.82
N GLY A 32 5.30 9.71 -13.28
CA GLY A 32 6.41 10.27 -14.02
C GLY A 32 6.69 9.49 -15.32
N ASN A 33 7.91 9.01 -15.48
CA ASN A 33 8.33 8.19 -16.62
C ASN A 33 8.27 6.68 -16.37
N GLU A 34 7.89 6.28 -15.16
CA GLU A 34 7.88 4.88 -14.73
C GLU A 34 6.47 4.29 -14.75
N GLU A 35 6.39 2.99 -15.01
CA GLU A 35 5.13 2.24 -15.05
C GLU A 35 5.02 1.31 -13.83
N TYR A 36 3.85 1.31 -13.20
CA TYR A 36 3.56 0.58 -11.97
C TYR A 36 2.30 -0.29 -12.14
N ALA A 37 2.22 -1.36 -11.38
CA ALA A 37 0.94 -1.99 -11.10
C ALA A 37 0.41 -1.53 -9.75
N ALA A 38 -0.90 -1.36 -9.64
CA ALA A 38 -1.55 -0.94 -8.41
C ALA A 38 -2.85 -1.69 -8.15
N TYR A 39 -3.27 -1.73 -6.88
CA TYR A 39 -4.56 -2.27 -6.47
C TYR A 39 -5.14 -1.43 -5.33
N GLY A 40 -6.38 -0.99 -5.47
CA GLY A 40 -7.10 -0.23 -4.45
C GLY A 40 -7.27 1.24 -4.79
N ASN A 41 -7.26 2.09 -3.75
CA ASN A 41 -7.56 3.51 -3.87
C ASN A 41 -6.35 4.31 -4.37
N ILE A 42 -6.26 4.59 -5.67
CA ILE A 42 -5.16 5.38 -6.27
C ILE A 42 -5.17 6.86 -5.85
N PHE A 43 -6.29 7.39 -5.36
CA PHE A 43 -6.36 8.79 -4.93
C PHE A 43 -5.49 9.08 -3.71
N LEU A 44 -5.08 8.04 -2.95
CA LEU A 44 -4.13 8.17 -1.86
C LEU A 44 -2.76 8.71 -2.31
N LEU A 45 -2.39 8.54 -3.59
CA LEU A 45 -1.16 9.12 -4.15
C LEU A 45 -1.18 10.65 -4.14
N ARG A 46 -2.36 11.26 -4.26
CA ARG A 46 -2.55 12.72 -4.32
C ARG A 46 -2.85 13.34 -2.96
N ASP A 47 -2.84 12.56 -1.91
CA ASP A 47 -3.06 13.09 -0.56
C ASP A 47 -1.89 13.97 -0.13
N PHE A 48 -2.19 15.05 0.60
CA PHE A 48 -1.16 16.02 1.04
C PHE A 48 -0.45 15.55 2.32
N ASP A 49 -1.15 14.83 3.19
CA ASP A 49 -0.61 14.34 4.45
C ASP A 49 -0.10 12.91 4.30
N LYS A 50 1.13 12.79 3.81
CA LYS A 50 1.81 11.51 3.58
C LYS A 50 3.13 11.46 4.34
N GLU A 51 3.38 10.35 5.03
CA GLU A 51 4.62 10.10 5.76
C GLU A 51 5.24 8.77 5.31
N ALA A 52 6.52 8.81 4.94
CA ALA A 52 7.27 7.58 4.67
C ALA A 52 7.68 6.90 5.97
N VAL A 53 7.45 5.60 6.06
CA VAL A 53 7.87 4.78 7.21
C VAL A 53 9.05 3.91 6.82
N ALA A 54 10.19 4.12 7.49
CA ALA A 54 11.36 3.26 7.41
C ALA A 54 12.05 3.25 8.79
N ILE A 55 12.16 2.08 9.41
CA ILE A 55 12.80 1.93 10.72
C ILE A 55 14.24 1.46 10.54
N HIS A 56 15.19 2.29 10.95
CA HIS A 56 16.61 1.97 10.84
C HIS A 56 17.10 1.23 12.09
N ARG A 57 17.88 0.18 11.87
CA ARG A 57 18.47 -0.62 12.98
C ARG A 57 19.46 0.17 13.85
N SER A 58 20.07 1.22 13.28
CA SER A 58 21.02 2.10 13.97
C SER A 58 20.36 3.12 14.88
N TRP A 59 19.05 3.27 14.84
CA TRP A 59 18.37 4.25 15.70
C TRP A 59 18.40 3.85 17.17
N SER A 60 18.68 4.82 18.01
CA SER A 60 18.47 4.71 19.45
C SER A 60 16.97 4.53 19.77
N THR A 61 16.68 4.06 20.97
CA THR A 61 15.30 3.93 21.45
C THR A 61 14.57 5.28 21.43
N SER A 62 15.25 6.37 21.75
CA SER A 62 14.68 7.73 21.75
C SER A 62 14.30 8.19 20.34
N GLU A 63 15.21 8.04 19.37
CA GLU A 63 14.95 8.39 17.96
C GLU A 63 13.77 7.58 17.42
N ARG A 64 13.77 6.27 17.68
CA ARG A 64 12.68 5.38 17.28
C ARG A 64 11.34 5.83 17.85
N THR A 65 11.28 6.12 19.15
CA THR A 65 10.04 6.58 19.81
C THR A 65 9.55 7.91 19.22
N THR A 66 10.46 8.81 18.88
CA THR A 66 10.13 10.11 18.27
C THR A 66 9.49 9.92 16.89
N HIS A 67 10.09 9.07 16.05
CA HIS A 67 9.54 8.77 14.72
C HIS A 67 8.20 8.04 14.81
N GLU A 68 8.08 7.03 15.67
CA GLU A 68 6.82 6.30 15.86
C GLU A 68 5.69 7.22 16.31
N ARG A 69 5.96 8.16 17.22
CA ARG A 69 4.97 9.15 17.66
C ARG A 69 4.50 10.03 16.52
N ARG A 70 5.42 10.48 15.65
CA ARG A 70 5.09 11.28 14.47
C ARG A 70 4.18 10.49 13.50
N TRP A 71 4.52 9.25 13.17
CA TRP A 71 3.72 8.41 12.28
C TRP A 71 2.33 8.10 12.86
N LEU A 72 2.24 7.83 14.15
CA LEU A 72 0.95 7.60 14.80
C LEU A 72 0.11 8.87 14.89
N ALA A 73 0.72 10.05 15.04
CA ALA A 73 0.02 11.32 14.95
C ALA A 73 -0.53 11.58 13.54
N CYS A 74 0.27 11.35 12.50
CA CYS A 74 -0.19 11.38 11.11
C CYS A 74 -1.38 10.41 10.91
N ALA A 75 -1.27 9.18 11.40
CA ALA A 75 -2.35 8.19 11.36
C ALA A 75 -3.65 8.68 12.02
N SER A 76 -3.56 9.22 13.23
CA SER A 76 -4.71 9.71 14.00
C SER A 76 -5.40 10.90 13.33
N ASN A 77 -4.68 11.68 12.55
CA ASN A 77 -5.21 12.78 11.73
C ASN A 77 -5.76 12.30 10.37
N GLY A 78 -5.81 10.99 10.13
CA GLY A 78 -6.26 10.41 8.87
C GLY A 78 -5.24 10.52 7.74
N GLY A 79 -3.98 10.77 8.04
CA GLY A 79 -2.88 10.82 7.07
C GLY A 79 -2.54 9.46 6.47
N VAL A 80 -1.65 9.46 5.47
CA VAL A 80 -1.25 8.28 4.70
C VAL A 80 0.15 7.85 5.10
N LEU A 81 0.31 6.63 5.55
CA LEU A 81 1.62 6.03 5.77
C LEU A 81 2.06 5.23 4.54
N VAL A 82 3.26 5.50 4.07
CA VAL A 82 3.83 4.91 2.85
C VAL A 82 5.05 4.07 3.23
N SER A 83 5.03 2.78 2.93
CA SER A 83 6.16 1.89 3.21
C SER A 83 6.01 0.53 2.51
N PRO A 84 7.09 -0.20 2.26
CA PRO A 84 7.02 -1.62 1.97
C PRO A 84 6.69 -2.48 3.21
N PHE A 85 6.80 -1.95 4.43
CA PHE A 85 6.57 -2.65 5.69
C PHE A 85 7.28 -4.03 5.74
N ILE A 86 8.60 -4.04 5.52
CA ILE A 86 9.39 -5.26 5.39
C ILE A 86 9.73 -5.86 6.75
N SER A 87 10.25 -5.02 7.67
CA SER A 87 10.70 -5.46 8.98
C SER A 87 9.53 -5.83 9.91
N ARG A 88 9.82 -6.62 10.94
CA ARG A 88 8.84 -6.96 11.98
C ARG A 88 8.29 -5.70 12.65
N ASP A 89 9.15 -4.74 12.92
CA ASP A 89 8.79 -3.51 13.62
C ASP A 89 7.91 -2.61 12.75
N GLU A 90 8.24 -2.47 11.46
CA GLU A 90 7.40 -1.74 10.50
C GLU A 90 6.00 -2.38 10.35
N LYS A 91 5.93 -3.72 10.32
CA LYS A 91 4.65 -4.43 10.31
C LYS A 91 3.84 -4.18 11.58
N ALA A 92 4.48 -4.21 12.74
CA ALA A 92 3.83 -3.92 14.02
C ALA A 92 3.34 -2.46 14.07
N LEU A 93 4.14 -1.50 13.56
CA LEU A 93 3.74 -0.12 13.43
C LEU A 93 2.53 0.04 12.50
N ARG A 94 2.55 -0.64 11.34
CA ARG A 94 1.42 -0.65 10.39
C ARG A 94 0.11 -1.03 11.07
N GLU A 95 0.12 -2.12 11.85
CA GLU A 95 -1.08 -2.60 12.53
C GLU A 95 -1.60 -1.58 13.55
N ARG A 96 -0.71 -1.00 14.38
CA ARG A 96 -1.07 0.07 15.32
C ARG A 96 -1.61 1.31 14.60
N ALA A 97 -0.95 1.75 13.53
CA ALA A 97 -1.38 2.90 12.75
C ALA A 97 -2.78 2.71 12.14
N ILE A 98 -3.08 1.50 11.66
CA ILE A 98 -4.42 1.16 11.13
C ILE A 98 -5.48 1.32 12.22
N GLU A 99 -5.20 0.94 13.45
CA GLU A 99 -6.09 1.11 14.61
C GLU A 99 -6.31 2.59 14.94
N HIS A 100 -5.31 3.44 14.71
CA HIS A 100 -5.39 4.90 14.83
C HIS A 100 -6.01 5.61 13.62
N GLY A 101 -6.47 4.89 12.61
CA GLY A 101 -7.17 5.49 11.49
C GLY A 101 -6.32 5.68 10.23
N ALA A 102 -5.03 5.32 10.21
CA ALA A 102 -4.15 5.50 9.07
C ALA A 102 -4.74 4.98 7.77
N ARG A 103 -4.46 5.71 6.69
CA ARG A 103 -4.55 5.23 5.32
C ARG A 103 -3.18 4.72 4.90
N ILE A 104 -3.11 3.67 4.11
CA ILE A 104 -1.87 2.94 3.83
C ILE A 104 -1.61 2.90 2.33
N ILE A 105 -0.41 3.32 1.93
CA ILE A 105 0.18 2.96 0.63
C ILE A 105 1.26 1.92 0.91
N GLN A 106 0.99 0.68 0.58
CA GLN A 106 1.95 -0.41 0.78
C GLN A 106 2.67 -0.73 -0.52
N LEU A 107 3.99 -0.58 -0.51
CA LEU A 107 4.84 -0.92 -1.64
C LEU A 107 5.14 -2.42 -1.65
N ARG A 108 5.13 -3.01 -2.84
CA ARG A 108 5.34 -4.45 -3.04
C ARG A 108 6.43 -4.68 -4.08
N ALA A 109 7.27 -5.68 -3.86
CA ALA A 109 8.21 -6.13 -4.87
C ALA A 109 7.53 -6.96 -5.97
N GLU A 110 6.42 -7.62 -5.63
CA GLU A 110 5.65 -8.48 -6.53
C GLU A 110 4.49 -7.71 -7.15
N GLY A 111 4.27 -7.88 -8.44
CA GLY A 111 3.07 -7.43 -9.13
C GLY A 111 1.82 -8.19 -8.65
N PHE A 112 0.75 -8.09 -9.41
CA PHE A 112 -0.54 -8.68 -9.03
C PHE A 112 -0.92 -9.80 -9.99
N PRO A 113 -0.99 -11.07 -9.52
CA PRO A 113 -1.47 -12.17 -10.35
C PRO A 113 -2.91 -11.92 -10.83
N GLY A 114 -3.33 -12.60 -11.88
CA GLY A 114 -4.62 -12.39 -12.52
C GLY A 114 -5.81 -12.43 -11.55
N ARG A 115 -5.78 -13.36 -10.60
CA ARG A 115 -6.82 -13.55 -9.58
C ARG A 115 -6.48 -12.94 -8.23
N PHE A 116 -5.62 -11.90 -8.19
CA PHE A 116 -5.29 -11.23 -6.94
C PHE A 116 -6.54 -10.71 -6.23
N LYS A 117 -6.63 -10.98 -4.94
CA LYS A 117 -7.70 -10.49 -4.05
C LYS A 117 -7.09 -10.15 -2.69
N PRO A 118 -7.36 -8.96 -2.14
CA PRO A 118 -6.98 -8.67 -0.76
C PRO A 118 -7.73 -9.60 0.19
N THR A 119 -7.09 -9.99 1.28
CA THR A 119 -7.65 -10.89 2.29
C THR A 119 -7.56 -10.27 3.67
N GLY A 120 -8.34 -10.80 4.62
CA GLY A 120 -8.27 -10.37 6.00
C GLY A 120 -8.49 -8.87 6.17
N ARG A 121 -7.59 -8.23 6.92
CA ARG A 121 -7.61 -6.79 7.24
C ARG A 121 -7.50 -5.91 5.99
N ASP A 122 -6.72 -6.31 5.00
CA ASP A 122 -6.56 -5.56 3.75
C ASP A 122 -7.86 -5.45 2.94
N PHE A 123 -8.74 -6.44 3.04
CA PHE A 123 -10.07 -6.32 2.42
C PHE A 123 -10.89 -5.19 3.07
N GLY A 124 -10.91 -5.10 4.39
CA GLY A 124 -11.60 -4.02 5.12
C GLY A 124 -10.99 -2.65 4.85
N LEU A 125 -9.66 -2.57 4.69
CA LEU A 125 -9.00 -1.32 4.30
C LEU A 125 -9.37 -0.89 2.88
N CYS A 126 -9.49 -1.83 1.92
CA CYS A 126 -10.01 -1.53 0.59
C CYS A 126 -11.47 -1.04 0.66
N GLU A 127 -12.33 -1.73 1.41
CA GLU A 127 -13.74 -1.36 1.58
C GLU A 127 -13.90 0.08 2.11
N SER A 128 -13.03 0.49 3.03
CA SER A 128 -13.01 1.84 3.60
C SER A 128 -12.21 2.86 2.78
N GLY A 129 -11.67 2.49 1.61
CA GLY A 129 -10.85 3.37 0.77
C GLY A 129 -9.48 3.71 1.35
N ARG A 130 -9.02 2.97 2.36
CA ARG A 130 -7.80 3.24 3.14
C ARG A 130 -6.57 2.48 2.68
N LEU A 131 -6.64 1.76 1.56
CA LEU A 131 -5.52 0.96 1.05
C LEU A 131 -5.23 1.22 -0.42
N LEU A 132 -3.96 1.45 -0.71
CA LEU A 132 -3.36 1.30 -2.03
C LEU A 132 -2.16 0.35 -1.92
N LEU A 133 -2.17 -0.70 -2.72
CA LEU A 133 -1.01 -1.55 -2.96
C LEU A 133 -0.35 -1.09 -4.25
N LEU A 134 0.97 -0.86 -4.25
CA LEU A 134 1.72 -0.36 -5.40
C LEU A 134 2.96 -1.22 -5.65
N ALA A 135 3.14 -1.67 -6.88
CA ALA A 135 4.28 -2.50 -7.30
C ALA A 135 5.05 -1.81 -8.43
N PRO A 136 6.34 -1.45 -8.22
CA PRO A 136 7.16 -0.80 -9.24
C PRO A 136 7.66 -1.75 -10.34
N TRP A 137 7.41 -3.05 -10.19
CA TRP A 137 7.76 -4.06 -11.19
C TRP A 137 6.50 -4.81 -11.62
N PRO A 138 5.66 -4.23 -12.50
CA PRO A 138 4.32 -4.73 -12.82
C PRO A 138 4.32 -6.13 -13.43
N ASP A 139 5.33 -6.47 -14.22
CA ASP A 139 5.44 -7.78 -14.89
C ASP A 139 5.90 -8.91 -13.96
N ASN A 140 6.32 -8.55 -12.74
CA ASN A 140 6.81 -9.53 -11.79
C ASN A 140 5.68 -10.05 -10.90
N SER A 141 4.93 -11.02 -11.40
CA SER A 141 3.88 -11.70 -10.64
C SER A 141 4.40 -12.87 -9.79
N SER A 142 5.68 -13.23 -9.94
CA SER A 142 6.31 -14.31 -9.18
C SER A 142 6.64 -13.86 -7.77
N ARG A 143 6.63 -14.83 -6.84
CA ARG A 143 7.06 -14.58 -5.47
C ARG A 143 8.57 -14.36 -5.45
N LEU A 144 9.00 -13.15 -5.09
CA LEU A 144 10.40 -12.78 -5.02
C LEU A 144 10.92 -12.86 -3.59
N THR A 145 12.16 -13.31 -3.46
CA THR A 145 12.88 -13.15 -2.20
C THR A 145 13.34 -11.70 -2.09
N MET A 146 12.87 -11.00 -1.06
CA MET A 146 13.28 -9.63 -0.78
C MET A 146 14.78 -9.55 -0.53
N ASN A 147 15.49 -8.76 -1.31
CA ASN A 147 16.90 -8.47 -1.13
C ASN A 147 17.11 -6.98 -0.75
N ARG A 148 18.36 -6.66 -0.37
CA ARG A 148 18.72 -5.31 0.09
C ARG A 148 18.50 -4.25 -1.00
N ALA A 149 18.83 -4.53 -2.23
CA ALA A 149 18.68 -3.58 -3.33
C ALA A 149 17.20 -3.25 -3.57
N MET A 150 16.33 -4.26 -3.59
CA MET A 150 14.88 -4.08 -3.70
C MET A 150 14.33 -3.27 -2.51
N ALA A 151 14.75 -3.58 -1.29
CA ALA A 151 14.32 -2.85 -0.10
C ALA A 151 14.70 -1.36 -0.18
N LEU A 152 15.93 -1.05 -0.61
CA LEU A 152 16.38 0.33 -0.79
C LEU A 152 15.59 1.07 -1.88
N THR A 153 15.28 0.41 -3.00
CA THR A 153 14.45 0.97 -4.08
C THR A 153 13.04 1.28 -3.58
N LEU A 154 12.42 0.35 -2.86
CA LEU A 154 11.09 0.55 -2.29
C LEU A 154 11.07 1.68 -1.24
N ASN A 155 12.07 1.76 -0.37
CA ASN A 155 12.18 2.84 0.61
C ASN A 155 12.39 4.21 -0.06
N ARG A 156 13.17 4.28 -1.14
CA ARG A 156 13.32 5.51 -1.93
C ARG A 156 11.99 5.92 -2.54
N LEU A 157 11.28 4.99 -3.16
CA LEU A 157 9.95 5.24 -3.70
C LEU A 157 8.96 5.70 -2.61
N ALA A 158 9.02 5.14 -1.41
CA ALA A 158 8.19 5.60 -0.28
C ALA A 158 8.43 7.07 0.05
N ASN A 159 9.71 7.48 0.08
CA ASN A 159 10.07 8.89 0.31
C ASN A 159 9.61 9.79 -0.84
N ASP A 160 9.70 9.34 -2.10
CA ASP A 160 9.24 10.09 -3.26
C ASP A 160 7.72 10.31 -3.24
N ILE A 161 6.97 9.29 -2.86
CA ILE A 161 5.52 9.39 -2.69
C ILE A 161 5.17 10.34 -1.54
N ALA A 162 5.81 10.19 -0.39
CA ALA A 162 5.56 11.06 0.77
C ALA A 162 5.90 12.54 0.48
N ALA A 163 6.91 12.77 -0.34
CA ALA A 163 7.30 14.12 -0.78
C ALA A 163 6.41 14.70 -1.92
N GLY A 164 5.35 14.02 -2.33
CA GLY A 164 4.44 14.49 -3.40
C GLY A 164 5.01 14.37 -4.82
N ARG A 165 6.17 13.74 -5.00
CA ARG A 165 6.78 13.59 -6.33
C ARG A 165 6.01 12.66 -7.29
N THR A 166 4.98 12.01 -6.79
CA THR A 166 4.13 11.05 -7.53
C THR A 166 2.68 11.53 -7.71
N ASP A 167 2.38 12.78 -7.38
CA ASP A 167 1.02 13.32 -7.41
C ASP A 167 0.45 13.44 -8.83
N ASN A 168 1.31 13.33 -9.85
CA ASN A 168 0.97 13.35 -11.27
C ASN A 168 0.69 11.96 -11.86
N ALA A 169 0.32 10.99 -11.04
CA ALA A 169 -0.01 9.64 -11.50
C ALA A 169 -1.16 9.64 -12.52
N VAL A 170 -0.97 8.94 -13.65
CA VAL A 170 -1.93 8.83 -14.76
C VAL A 170 -2.20 7.35 -15.04
N ILE A 171 -3.48 7.01 -15.16
CA ILE A 171 -3.89 5.67 -15.61
C ILE A 171 -3.76 5.62 -17.13
N LEU A 172 -2.89 4.74 -17.62
CA LEU A 172 -2.78 4.49 -19.06
C LEU A 172 -3.93 3.58 -19.51
N PRO A 173 -4.51 3.83 -20.71
CA PRO A 173 -5.45 2.89 -21.29
C PRO A 173 -4.75 1.54 -21.48
N GLY A 174 -5.44 0.46 -21.11
CA GLY A 174 -4.90 -0.88 -21.28
C GLY A 174 -4.54 -1.13 -22.75
N ARG A 175 -3.34 -1.64 -23.01
CA ARG A 175 -3.02 -2.19 -24.32
C ARG A 175 -3.88 -3.44 -24.50
N HIS A 176 -4.93 -3.35 -25.29
CA HIS A 176 -5.65 -4.53 -25.76
C HIS A 176 -4.68 -5.33 -26.60
N ARG A 177 -4.27 -6.51 -26.11
CA ARG A 177 -3.65 -7.56 -26.93
C ARG A 177 -4.73 -8.47 -27.44
#